data_d7e0da6242585aa5e10a60398dc0c5a5
#
_entry.id   d7e0da6242585aa5e10a60398dc0c5a5
#
_cell.length_a   1.000
_cell.length_b   1.000
_cell.length_c   1.000
_cell.angle_alpha   90.00
_cell.angle_beta   90.00
_cell.angle_gamma   90.00
#
_symmetry.space_group_name_H-M   'P 1'
#
loop_
_entity.id
_entity.type
_entity.pdbx_description
1 polymer ?
#
loop_
_entity_poly.entity_id
_entity_poly.type
_entity_poly.pdbx_seq_one_letter_code
_entity_poly.pdbx_strand_id
1 'polypeptide(L)'
;MKSENLVLREVPATKYQIDRAGLIGKEIALYKDGKLVVKDKLIMVSAPEHSPGVIGLYFDEMPTATIDRSGVFTIKYMARTRTAS
;
A
#
# COMPACT_ATOMS: atom_id res chain seq x y z
N MET A 1 12.26 22.82 18.65
CA MET A 1 11.35 22.74 17.51
C MET A 1 11.12 21.30 17.12
N LYS A 2 9.88 20.97 16.90
CA LYS A 2 9.51 19.63 16.52
C LYS A 2 9.83 19.42 15.06
N SER A 3 10.57 18.39 14.73
CA SER A 3 10.80 18.04 13.34
C SER A 3 10.13 16.72 13.03
N GLU A 4 9.37 16.73 11.95
CA GLU A 4 8.79 15.54 11.41
C GLU A 4 9.53 15.21 10.14
N ASN A 5 10.04 14.00 10.07
CA ASN A 5 10.71 13.53 8.87
C ASN A 5 9.82 12.54 8.15
N LEU A 6 9.78 12.65 6.84
CA LEU A 6 9.12 11.67 6.00
C LEU A 6 10.14 10.62 5.60
N VAL A 7 9.81 9.37 5.84
CA VAL A 7 10.66 8.25 5.42
C VAL A 7 9.87 7.36 4.50
N LEU A 8 10.54 6.84 3.50
CA LEU A 8 9.93 5.87 2.60
C LEU A 8 9.95 4.51 3.27
N ARG A 9 8.79 3.89 3.37
CA ARG A 9 8.66 2.55 3.91
C ARG A 9 8.15 1.62 2.84
N GLU A 10 8.57 0.37 2.92
CA GLU A 10 8.11 -0.67 2.02
C GLU A 10 7.57 -1.83 2.86
N VAL A 11 6.39 -2.29 2.51
CA VAL A 11 5.74 -3.41 3.20
C VAL A 11 5.20 -4.38 2.16
N PRO A 12 5.07 -5.66 2.52
CA PRO A 12 4.36 -6.59 1.64
C PRO A 12 2.93 -6.12 1.41
N ALA A 13 2.44 -6.30 0.20
CA ALA A 13 1.10 -5.86 -0.18
C ALA A 13 0.05 -6.87 0.31
N THR A 14 -0.17 -6.92 1.60
CA THR A 14 -1.16 -7.77 2.23
C THR A 14 -2.20 -6.93 2.94
N LYS A 15 -3.39 -7.49 3.10
CA LYS A 15 -4.45 -6.78 3.82
C LYS A 15 -4.00 -6.44 5.24
N TYR A 16 -3.28 -7.36 5.89
CA TYR A 16 -2.77 -7.13 7.23
C TYR A 16 -1.87 -5.90 7.29
N GLN A 17 -0.92 -5.78 6.37
CA GLN A 17 0.01 -4.66 6.35
C GLN A 17 -0.68 -3.34 5.98
N ILE A 18 -1.63 -3.41 5.06
CA ILE A 18 -2.40 -2.23 4.66
C ILE A 18 -3.20 -1.69 5.85
N ASP A 19 -3.87 -2.59 6.57
CA ASP A 19 -4.65 -2.21 7.75
C ASP A 19 -3.75 -1.69 8.87
N ARG A 20 -2.66 -2.39 9.13
CA ARG A 20 -1.73 -2.03 10.21
C ARG A 20 -1.10 -0.66 9.98
N ALA A 21 -0.72 -0.36 8.76
CA ALA A 21 -0.08 0.91 8.42
C ALA A 21 -1.08 2.04 8.16
N GLY A 22 -2.38 1.73 8.14
CA GLY A 22 -3.40 2.74 7.90
C GLY A 22 -3.30 3.36 6.52
N LEU A 23 -3.09 2.55 5.50
CA LEU A 23 -2.82 3.04 4.15
C LEU A 23 -4.06 3.51 3.39
N ILE A 24 -5.25 3.13 3.84
CA ILE A 24 -6.48 3.59 3.18
C ILE A 24 -6.59 5.09 3.39
N GLY A 25 -6.78 5.82 2.31
CA GLY A 25 -6.80 7.27 2.30
C GLY A 25 -5.45 7.93 2.04
N LYS A 26 -4.40 7.14 1.88
CA LYS A 26 -3.05 7.65 1.63
C LYS A 26 -2.59 7.33 0.23
N GLU A 27 -1.69 8.16 -0.30
CA GLU A 27 -1.04 7.87 -1.56
C GLU A 27 0.00 6.77 -1.34
N ILE A 28 -0.09 5.73 -2.17
CA ILE A 28 0.83 4.61 -2.13
C ILE A 28 1.35 4.31 -3.52
N ALA A 29 2.45 3.58 -3.59
CA ALA A 29 2.98 3.06 -4.84
C ALA A 29 3.01 1.54 -4.74
N LEU A 30 2.32 0.88 -5.66
CA LEU A 30 2.26 -0.57 -5.73
C LEU A 30 3.31 -1.06 -6.72
N TYR A 31 4.12 -2.00 -6.27
CA TYR A 31 5.16 -2.62 -7.09
C TYR A 31 4.89 -4.11 -7.23
N LYS A 32 5.15 -4.64 -8.41
CA LYS A 32 5.12 -6.07 -8.68
C LYS A 32 6.48 -6.49 -9.19
N ASP A 33 7.13 -7.40 -8.48
CA ASP A 33 8.48 -7.89 -8.83
C ASP A 33 9.46 -6.73 -9.04
N GLY A 34 9.36 -5.71 -8.21
CA GLY A 34 10.23 -4.55 -8.26
C GLY A 34 9.87 -3.48 -9.28
N LYS A 35 8.79 -3.68 -10.03
CA LYS A 35 8.35 -2.71 -11.04
C LYS A 35 7.10 -1.98 -10.58
N LEU A 36 7.07 -0.68 -10.81
CA LEU A 36 5.92 0.14 -10.46
C LEU A 36 4.70 -0.26 -11.29
N VAL A 37 3.61 -0.57 -10.60
CA VAL A 37 2.33 -0.91 -11.23
C VAL A 37 1.42 0.31 -11.24
N VAL A 38 1.27 0.96 -10.08
CA VAL A 38 0.37 2.09 -9.94
C VAL A 38 0.82 2.93 -8.75
N LYS A 39 0.60 4.24 -8.87
CA LYS A 39 0.84 5.19 -7.77
C LYS A 39 -0.37 6.10 -7.70
N ASP A 40 -1.10 6.03 -6.60
CA ASP A 40 -2.31 6.84 -6.41
C ASP A 40 -2.78 6.71 -4.96
N LYS A 41 -3.78 7.48 -4.63
CA LYS A 41 -4.44 7.43 -3.33
C LYS A 41 -5.26 6.15 -3.24
N LEU A 42 -5.01 5.35 -2.21
CA LEU A 42 -5.75 4.11 -1.98
C LEU A 42 -7.06 4.44 -1.29
N ILE A 43 -8.16 4.06 -1.90
CA ILE A 43 -9.50 4.37 -1.39
C ILE A 43 -10.07 3.20 -0.59
N MET A 44 -9.92 1.99 -1.11
CA MET A 44 -10.54 0.81 -0.51
C MET A 44 -9.77 -0.44 -0.86
N VAL A 45 -9.88 -1.44 0.00
CA VAL A 45 -9.29 -2.76 -0.23
C VAL A 45 -10.41 -3.78 -0.15
N SER A 46 -10.42 -4.70 -1.10
CA SER A 46 -11.36 -5.82 -1.12
C SER A 46 -10.59 -7.13 -0.98
N ALA A 47 -11.04 -7.98 -0.06
CA ALA A 47 -10.43 -9.29 0.15
C ALA A 47 -11.53 -10.34 0.10
N PRO A 48 -11.90 -10.81 -1.11
CA PRO A 48 -13.01 -11.75 -1.25
C PRO A 48 -12.75 -13.08 -0.52
N GLU A 49 -13.77 -13.58 0.19
CA GLU A 49 -13.65 -14.83 0.92
C GLU A 49 -13.47 -16.03 -0.02
N HIS A 50 -14.04 -15.94 -1.22
CA HIS A 50 -14.02 -17.03 -2.19
C HIS A 50 -12.71 -17.10 -2.97
N SER A 51 -11.82 -16.13 -2.78
CA SER A 51 -10.56 -16.08 -3.49
C SER A 51 -9.44 -15.77 -2.51
N PRO A 52 -9.08 -16.73 -1.64
CA PRO A 52 -8.02 -16.50 -0.67
C PRO A 52 -6.70 -16.17 -1.38
N GLY A 53 -6.02 -15.17 -0.86
CA GLY A 53 -4.77 -14.71 -1.47
C GLY A 53 -4.94 -13.73 -2.60
N VAL A 54 -6.17 -13.33 -2.91
CA VAL A 54 -6.45 -12.29 -3.91
C VAL A 54 -6.98 -11.06 -3.20
N ILE A 55 -6.42 -9.90 -3.52
CA ILE A 55 -6.83 -8.63 -2.93
C ILE A 55 -7.01 -7.61 -4.05
N GLY A 56 -8.09 -6.87 -3.99
CA GLY A 56 -8.33 -5.76 -4.91
C GLY A 56 -8.02 -4.43 -4.23
N LEU A 57 -7.22 -3.61 -4.89
CA LEU A 57 -6.91 -2.26 -4.44
C LEU A 57 -7.64 -1.27 -5.33
N TYR A 58 -8.47 -0.44 -4.72
CA TYR A 58 -9.25 0.57 -5.41
C TYR A 58 -8.61 1.93 -5.19
N PHE A 59 -8.34 2.63 -6.28
CA PHE A 59 -7.65 3.90 -6.25
C PHE A 59 -8.57 5.05 -6.63
N ASP A 60 -8.13 6.28 -6.33
CA ASP A 60 -8.93 7.47 -6.57
C ASP A 60 -9.14 7.72 -8.07
N GLU A 61 -8.06 7.73 -8.83
CA GLU A 61 -8.11 8.01 -10.27
C GLU A 61 -7.66 6.85 -11.14
N MET A 62 -6.76 6.03 -10.63
CA MET A 62 -6.18 4.92 -11.39
C MET A 62 -7.07 3.69 -11.35
N PRO A 63 -6.98 2.82 -12.36
CA PRO A 63 -7.76 1.59 -12.37
C PRO A 63 -7.44 0.68 -11.17
N THR A 64 -8.42 -0.14 -10.81
CA THR A 64 -8.26 -1.12 -9.74
C THR A 64 -7.10 -2.07 -10.05
N ALA A 65 -6.28 -2.33 -9.05
CA ALA A 65 -5.21 -3.30 -9.17
C ALA A 65 -5.56 -4.55 -8.37
N THR A 66 -5.18 -5.70 -8.90
CA THR A 66 -5.39 -6.97 -8.24
C THR A 66 -4.04 -7.53 -7.79
N ILE A 67 -3.97 -7.89 -6.50
CA ILE A 67 -2.79 -8.55 -5.94
C ILE A 67 -3.14 -10.03 -5.81
N ASP A 68 -2.27 -10.87 -6.34
CA ASP A 68 -2.46 -12.32 -6.29
C ASP A 68 -1.10 -13.01 -6.11
N ARG A 69 -1.04 -14.29 -6.39
CA ARG A 69 0.19 -15.07 -6.23
C ARG A 69 1.06 -15.10 -7.48
N SER A 70 0.70 -14.32 -8.50
CA SER A 70 1.46 -14.31 -9.76
C SER A 70 2.79 -13.59 -9.66
N GLY A 71 3.01 -12.85 -8.58
CA GLY A 71 4.26 -12.11 -8.38
C GLY A 71 4.41 -11.66 -6.95
N VAL A 72 5.55 -11.02 -6.69
CA VAL A 72 5.83 -10.43 -5.36
C VAL A 72 5.37 -8.99 -5.39
N PHE A 73 4.30 -8.72 -4.66
CA PHE A 73 3.73 -7.37 -4.58
C PHE A 73 4.19 -6.68 -3.30
N THR A 74 4.64 -5.45 -3.43
CA THR A 74 5.03 -4.62 -2.30
C THR A 74 4.41 -3.24 -2.46
N ILE A 75 4.24 -2.55 -1.32
CA ILE A 75 3.70 -1.20 -1.31
C ILE A 75 4.75 -0.29 -0.68
N LYS A 76 5.05 0.81 -1.37
CA LYS A 76 5.90 1.87 -0.82
C LYS A 76 5.03 3.07 -0.49
N TYR A 77 5.28 3.67 0.64
CA TYR A 77 4.53 4.84 1.10
C TYR A 77 5.42 5.70 1.99
N MET A 78 5.04 6.97 2.09
CA MET A 78 5.75 7.90 2.97
C MET A 78 5.13 7.86 4.35
N ALA A 79 5.94 7.58 5.34
CA ALA A 79 5.52 7.56 6.74
C ALA A 79 6.17 8.73 7.48
N ARG A 80 5.44 9.27 8.42
CA ARG A 80 5.99 10.30 9.30
C ARG A 80 6.67 9.65 10.47
N THR A 81 7.90 10.08 10.73
CA THR A 81 8.60 9.68 11.93
C THR A 81 8.72 10.90 12.83
N ARG A 82 8.45 10.69 14.09
CA ARG A 82 8.63 11.77 15.08
C ARG A 82 9.97 11.55 15.75
N THR A 83 10.82 12.56 15.62
CA THR A 83 12.10 12.50 16.31
C THR A 83 11.86 12.77 17.79
N ALA A 84 12.31 11.87 18.62
CA ALA A 84 12.28 12.08 20.07
C ALA A 84 13.28 13.19 20.40
N SER A 85 12.84 14.15 21.10
CA SER A 85 13.72 15.25 21.52
C SER A 85 14.00 15.18 22.99
#